data_0acc28d3886832a68c9ae1b7026a7cb7
#
_entry.id   0acc28d3886832a68c9ae1b7026a7cb7
#
_cell.length_a   1.000
_cell.length_b   1.000
_cell.length_c   1.000
_cell.angle_alpha   90.00
_cell.angle_beta   90.00
_cell.angle_gamma   90.00
#
_symmetry.space_group_name_H-M   'P 1'
#
loop_
_entity.id
_entity.type
_entity.pdbx_description
1 polymer ?
#
loop_
_entity_poly.entity_id
_entity_poly.type
_entity_poly.pdbx_seq_one_letter_code
_entity_poly.pdbx_strand_id
1 'polypeptide(L)'
;IGLAARAEVTLFDEPYAGLDAVARQIFYDRLLADYAECPRTILLSTHLIDEAAALFENVVVIDRGRVVLKATADGLRGMATTVSGPVLAVDDFTAGRPVWNRRCLGSQASVVAVGQLDQGARERARSLGLDLVPLTLQQLVVHAAGWSAVPESANLEGASA
;
A
#
# COMPACT_ATOMS: atom_id res chain seq x y z
N ILE A 1 -3.86 13.14 25.68
CA ILE A 1 -4.59 14.41 25.51
C ILE A 1 -5.36 14.39 24.19
N GLY A 2 -4.76 14.11 23.04
CA GLY A 2 -5.42 14.18 21.73
C GLY A 2 -6.64 13.27 21.59
N LEU A 3 -6.57 12.01 22.03
CA LEU A 3 -7.72 11.10 22.02
C LEU A 3 -8.85 11.58 22.96
N ALA A 4 -8.50 12.08 24.14
CA ALA A 4 -9.48 12.52 25.12
C ALA A 4 -10.25 13.79 24.72
N ALA A 5 -9.75 14.58 23.78
CA ALA A 5 -10.41 15.79 23.30
C ALA A 5 -11.65 15.49 22.43
N ARG A 6 -11.71 14.34 21.78
CA ARG A 6 -12.81 13.87 20.92
C ARG A 6 -13.34 14.93 19.95
N ALA A 7 -12.41 15.75 19.41
CA ALA A 7 -12.76 16.78 18.41
C ALA A 7 -13.25 16.11 17.11
N GLU A 8 -14.19 16.75 16.39
CA GLU A 8 -14.73 16.25 15.12
C GLU A 8 -13.64 15.94 14.09
N VAL A 9 -12.56 16.72 14.10
CA VAL A 9 -11.34 16.45 13.32
C VAL A 9 -10.15 16.41 14.26
N THR A 10 -9.47 15.29 14.30
CA THR A 10 -8.28 15.09 15.13
C THR A 10 -7.07 14.82 14.24
N LEU A 11 -6.00 15.60 14.43
CA LEU A 11 -4.74 15.41 13.71
C LEU A 11 -3.69 14.83 14.66
N PHE A 12 -3.07 13.76 14.25
CA PHE A 12 -1.92 13.16 14.90
C PHE A 12 -0.73 13.23 13.96
N ASP A 13 0.31 13.96 14.35
CA ASP A 13 1.57 14.04 13.61
C ASP A 13 2.59 13.18 14.31
N GLU A 14 2.99 12.06 13.67
CA GLU A 14 3.93 11.05 14.19
C GLU A 14 3.69 10.71 15.68
N PRO A 15 2.46 10.36 16.11
CA PRO A 15 2.07 10.34 17.53
C PRO A 15 2.80 9.27 18.36
N TYR A 16 3.48 8.38 17.70
CA TYR A 16 4.25 7.29 18.30
C TYR A 16 5.77 7.49 18.19
N ALA A 17 6.20 8.67 17.75
CA ALA A 17 7.63 8.99 17.73
C ALA A 17 8.21 8.83 19.14
N GLY A 18 9.26 8.01 19.27
CA GLY A 18 9.90 7.70 20.54
C GLY A 18 9.21 6.61 21.40
N LEU A 19 8.09 6.06 20.96
CA LEU A 19 7.48 4.90 21.62
C LEU A 19 8.14 3.60 21.15
N ASP A 20 8.30 2.65 22.08
CA ASP A 20 8.67 1.28 21.73
C ASP A 20 7.50 0.52 21.05
N ALA A 21 7.77 -0.68 20.55
CA ALA A 21 6.77 -1.46 19.82
C ALA A 21 5.52 -1.78 20.66
N VAL A 22 5.69 -2.01 21.95
CA VAL A 22 4.57 -2.34 22.85
C VAL A 22 3.71 -1.11 23.08
N ALA A 23 4.32 0.03 23.36
CA ALA A 23 3.61 1.29 23.57
C ALA A 23 2.87 1.75 22.28
N ARG A 24 3.46 1.52 21.10
CA ARG A 24 2.80 1.78 19.81
C ARG A 24 1.57 0.93 19.63
N GLN A 25 1.64 -0.38 19.93
CA GLN A 25 0.48 -1.27 19.82
C GLN A 25 -0.63 -0.82 20.77
N ILE A 26 -0.31 -0.46 22.00
CA ILE A 26 -1.28 0.09 22.95
C ILE A 26 -1.93 1.37 22.40
N PHE A 27 -1.15 2.24 21.76
CA PHE A 27 -1.71 3.45 21.14
C PHE A 27 -2.70 3.10 20.02
N TYR A 28 -2.38 2.16 19.13
CA TYR A 28 -3.26 1.72 18.05
C TYR A 28 -4.55 1.10 18.58
N ASP A 29 -4.45 0.21 19.56
CA ASP A 29 -5.63 -0.42 20.18
C ASP A 29 -6.55 0.62 20.83
N ARG A 30 -5.97 1.62 21.49
CA ARG A 30 -6.73 2.72 22.09
C ARG A 30 -7.37 3.63 21.05
N LEU A 31 -6.67 3.90 19.97
CA LEU A 31 -7.17 4.71 18.85
C LEU A 31 -8.40 4.05 18.21
N LEU A 32 -8.32 2.75 17.94
CA LEU A 32 -9.42 1.97 17.37
C LEU A 32 -10.61 1.88 18.32
N ALA A 33 -10.36 1.62 19.61
CA ALA A 33 -11.42 1.56 20.60
C ALA A 33 -12.15 2.90 20.74
N ASP A 34 -11.42 4.01 20.80
CA ASP A 34 -12.00 5.35 20.90
C ASP A 34 -12.75 5.75 19.62
N TYR A 35 -12.24 5.35 18.44
CA TYR A 35 -12.92 5.55 17.15
C TYR A 35 -14.24 4.75 17.09
N ALA A 36 -14.25 3.53 17.57
CA ALA A 36 -15.45 2.71 17.61
C ALA A 36 -16.56 3.28 18.53
N GLU A 37 -16.15 3.93 19.63
CA GLU A 37 -17.10 4.60 20.53
C GLU A 37 -17.59 5.95 19.97
N CYS A 38 -16.71 6.69 19.31
CA CYS A 38 -16.98 8.03 18.82
C CYS A 38 -16.36 8.21 17.42
N PRO A 39 -17.05 7.74 16.33
CA PRO A 39 -16.59 7.89 14.97
C PRO A 39 -16.41 9.36 14.58
N ARG A 40 -15.25 9.72 14.04
CA ARG A 40 -14.90 11.08 13.63
C ARG A 40 -13.78 11.07 12.61
N THR A 41 -13.43 12.22 12.05
CA THR A 41 -12.30 12.30 11.13
C THR A 41 -10.97 12.29 11.91
N ILE A 42 -10.14 11.28 11.68
CA ILE A 42 -8.81 11.20 12.24
C ILE A 42 -7.79 11.20 11.11
N LEU A 43 -6.90 12.18 11.10
CA LEU A 43 -5.73 12.23 10.24
C LEU A 43 -4.51 11.80 11.04
N LEU A 44 -3.78 10.82 10.50
CA LEU A 44 -2.55 10.30 11.10
C LEU A 44 -1.42 10.46 10.10
N SER A 45 -0.41 11.29 10.40
CA SER A 45 0.84 11.29 9.64
C SER A 45 1.78 10.21 10.17
N THR A 46 2.44 9.49 9.28
CA THR A 46 3.36 8.40 9.66
C THR A 46 4.34 8.06 8.56
N HIS A 47 5.53 7.66 8.98
CA HIS A 47 6.50 6.96 8.14
C HIS A 47 6.56 5.45 8.44
N LEU A 48 5.89 4.98 9.50
CA LEU A 48 5.76 3.55 9.85
C LEU A 48 4.51 2.94 9.20
N ILE A 49 4.49 2.97 7.88
CA ILE A 49 3.29 2.71 7.06
C ILE A 49 2.74 1.31 7.30
N ASP A 50 3.59 0.28 7.28
CA ASP A 50 3.13 -1.11 7.41
C ASP A 50 2.60 -1.42 8.81
N GLU A 51 3.12 -0.78 9.87
CA GLU A 51 2.61 -0.95 11.23
C GLU A 51 1.21 -0.36 11.40
N ALA A 52 0.96 0.78 10.75
CA ALA A 52 -0.32 1.48 10.83
C ALA A 52 -1.31 1.09 9.72
N ALA A 53 -0.91 0.24 8.77
CA ALA A 53 -1.70 -0.07 7.57
C ALA A 53 -3.10 -0.63 7.85
N ALA A 54 -3.29 -1.31 8.99
CA ALA A 54 -4.57 -1.85 9.41
C ALA A 54 -5.56 -0.78 9.92
N LEU A 55 -5.06 0.43 10.24
CA LEU A 55 -5.88 1.52 10.77
C LEU A 55 -6.49 2.39 9.68
N PHE A 56 -5.92 2.36 8.46
CA PHE A 56 -6.28 3.30 7.42
C PHE A 56 -7.49 2.85 6.61
N GLU A 57 -8.47 3.72 6.46
CA GLU A 57 -9.52 3.62 5.46
C GLU A 57 -9.06 4.27 4.15
N ASN A 58 -8.41 5.42 4.25
CA ASN A 58 -7.90 6.19 3.13
C ASN A 58 -6.42 6.51 3.33
N VAL A 59 -5.68 6.52 2.23
CA VAL A 59 -4.26 6.83 2.19
C VAL A 59 -4.01 7.98 1.24
N VAL A 60 -3.27 8.97 1.68
CA VAL A 60 -2.78 10.08 0.86
C VAL A 60 -1.27 10.13 1.03
N VAL A 61 -0.55 10.00 -0.08
CA VAL A 61 0.91 10.13 -0.10
C VAL A 61 1.27 11.50 -0.64
N ILE A 62 2.08 12.22 0.10
CA ILE A 62 2.56 13.56 -0.26
C ILE A 62 4.08 13.48 -0.46
N ASP A 63 4.55 13.91 -1.63
CA ASP A 63 5.97 14.10 -1.91
C ASP A 63 6.21 15.52 -2.44
N ARG A 64 7.21 16.21 -1.86
CA ARG A 64 7.59 17.59 -2.24
C ARG A 64 6.40 18.55 -2.35
N GLY A 65 5.47 18.45 -1.40
CA GLY A 65 4.28 19.31 -1.34
C GLY A 65 3.18 18.98 -2.36
N ARG A 66 3.27 17.85 -3.04
CA ARG A 66 2.26 17.39 -4.01
C ARG A 66 1.69 16.05 -3.57
N VAL A 67 0.40 15.87 -3.79
CA VAL A 67 -0.24 14.57 -3.63
C VAL A 67 0.19 13.69 -4.80
N VAL A 68 0.91 12.59 -4.51
CA VAL A 68 1.38 11.63 -5.50
C VAL A 68 0.52 10.37 -5.56
N LEU A 69 -0.23 10.10 -4.49
CA LEU A 69 -1.16 8.98 -4.43
C LEU A 69 -2.33 9.35 -3.51
N LYS A 70 -3.55 9.02 -3.92
CA LYS A 70 -4.75 9.08 -3.08
C LYS A 70 -5.62 7.88 -3.42
N ALA A 71 -5.86 7.01 -2.45
CA ALA A 71 -6.68 5.82 -2.63
C ALA A 71 -7.22 5.30 -1.29
N THR A 72 -8.21 4.41 -1.34
CA THR A 72 -8.60 3.63 -0.17
C THR A 72 -7.53 2.60 0.15
N ALA A 73 -7.38 2.24 1.42
CA ALA A 73 -6.42 1.21 1.83
C ALA A 73 -6.72 -0.14 1.14
N ASP A 74 -8.00 -0.49 0.98
CA ASP A 74 -8.41 -1.70 0.27
C ASP A 74 -8.10 -1.64 -1.22
N GLY A 75 -8.25 -0.49 -1.87
CA GLY A 75 -7.88 -0.29 -3.27
C GLY A 75 -6.38 -0.45 -3.51
N LEU A 76 -5.56 -0.12 -2.51
CA LEU A 76 -4.11 -0.31 -2.59
C LEU A 76 -3.68 -1.77 -2.35
N ARG A 77 -4.46 -2.54 -1.58
CA ARG A 77 -4.17 -3.95 -1.33
C ARG A 77 -4.27 -4.75 -2.63
N GLY A 78 -3.17 -5.36 -3.03
CA GLY A 78 -3.09 -6.14 -4.26
C GLY A 78 -2.98 -5.31 -5.55
N MET A 79 -2.81 -3.98 -5.45
CA MET A 79 -2.56 -3.09 -6.59
C MET A 79 -1.30 -3.46 -7.36
N ALA A 80 -0.32 -4.06 -6.70
CA ALA A 80 0.89 -4.56 -7.33
C ALA A 80 1.38 -5.82 -6.64
N THR A 81 2.02 -6.70 -7.42
CA THR A 81 2.52 -7.99 -6.95
C THR A 81 3.94 -8.21 -7.48
N THR A 82 4.86 -8.56 -6.61
CA THR A 82 6.17 -9.05 -7.03
C THR A 82 6.01 -10.44 -7.63
N VAL A 83 6.47 -10.60 -8.86
CA VAL A 83 6.49 -11.85 -9.63
C VAL A 83 7.94 -12.27 -9.76
N SER A 84 8.29 -13.45 -9.26
CA SER A 84 9.68 -13.95 -9.27
C SER A 84 9.74 -15.38 -9.83
N GLY A 85 10.78 -15.68 -10.58
CA GLY A 85 11.00 -17.01 -11.16
C GLY A 85 11.94 -16.99 -12.36
N PRO A 86 11.96 -18.07 -13.18
CA PRO A 86 12.76 -18.13 -14.39
C PRO A 86 12.46 -16.95 -15.33
N VAL A 87 13.51 -16.33 -15.89
CA VAL A 87 13.41 -15.12 -16.76
C VAL A 87 12.31 -15.27 -17.80
N LEU A 88 12.33 -16.38 -18.57
CA LEU A 88 11.36 -16.59 -19.66
C LEU A 88 9.92 -16.73 -19.16
N ALA A 89 9.72 -17.36 -18.00
CA ALA A 89 8.40 -17.50 -17.39
C ALA A 89 7.86 -16.18 -16.87
N VAL A 90 8.73 -15.36 -16.24
CA VAL A 90 8.38 -14.01 -15.80
C VAL A 90 8.01 -13.12 -16.99
N ASP A 91 8.78 -13.17 -18.08
CA ASP A 91 8.52 -12.38 -19.29
C ASP A 91 7.20 -12.80 -19.96
N ASP A 92 6.94 -14.11 -20.08
CA ASP A 92 5.66 -14.61 -20.62
C ASP A 92 4.46 -14.21 -19.76
N PHE A 93 4.60 -14.29 -18.43
CA PHE A 93 3.53 -13.96 -17.51
C PHE A 93 3.22 -12.45 -17.48
N THR A 94 4.24 -11.62 -17.60
CA THR A 94 4.12 -10.16 -17.53
C THR A 94 3.93 -9.49 -18.87
N ALA A 95 3.90 -10.25 -19.97
CA ALA A 95 3.65 -9.73 -21.31
C ALA A 95 2.33 -8.94 -21.36
N GLY A 96 2.42 -7.68 -21.81
CA GLY A 96 1.27 -6.77 -21.90
C GLY A 96 0.78 -6.18 -20.57
N ARG A 97 1.45 -6.45 -19.46
CA ARG A 97 1.16 -5.83 -18.17
C ARG A 97 2.15 -4.70 -17.88
N PRO A 98 1.71 -3.61 -17.24
CA PRO A 98 2.64 -2.62 -16.71
C PRO A 98 3.51 -3.26 -15.63
N VAL A 99 4.81 -3.07 -15.72
CA VAL A 99 5.76 -3.61 -14.74
C VAL A 99 6.66 -2.51 -14.20
N TRP A 100 6.98 -2.63 -12.92
CA TRP A 100 7.96 -1.78 -12.24
C TRP A 100 9.16 -2.61 -11.86
N ASN A 101 10.31 -1.93 -11.77
CA ASN A 101 11.49 -2.43 -11.07
C ASN A 101 11.88 -3.88 -11.42
N ARG A 102 12.25 -4.11 -12.71
CA ARG A 102 12.78 -5.39 -13.15
C ARG A 102 14.21 -5.58 -12.65
N ARG A 103 14.47 -6.71 -12.02
CA ARG A 103 15.78 -7.18 -11.60
C ARG A 103 16.02 -8.57 -12.15
N CYS A 104 17.26 -8.84 -12.62
CA CYS A 104 17.66 -10.16 -13.07
C CYS A 104 18.93 -10.59 -12.34
N LEU A 105 18.97 -11.85 -11.94
CA LEU A 105 20.13 -12.48 -11.34
C LEU A 105 20.31 -13.87 -11.98
N GLY A 106 21.27 -13.99 -12.89
CA GLY A 106 21.45 -15.22 -13.69
C GLY A 106 20.18 -15.56 -14.48
N SER A 107 19.66 -16.76 -14.29
CA SER A 107 18.44 -17.25 -14.95
C SER A 107 17.14 -16.86 -14.25
N GLN A 108 17.22 -16.14 -13.15
CA GLN A 108 16.07 -15.69 -12.37
C GLN A 108 15.77 -14.21 -12.63
N ALA A 109 14.49 -13.87 -12.68
CA ALA A 109 14.01 -12.48 -12.73
C ALA A 109 13.00 -12.23 -11.60
N SER A 110 12.94 -10.97 -11.19
CA SER A 110 11.91 -10.47 -10.29
C SER A 110 11.41 -9.15 -10.84
N VAL A 111 10.10 -9.00 -10.97
CA VAL A 111 9.45 -7.78 -11.42
C VAL A 111 8.27 -7.45 -10.51
N VAL A 112 7.89 -6.19 -10.47
CA VAL A 112 6.62 -5.79 -9.83
C VAL A 112 5.58 -5.60 -10.93
N ALA A 113 4.63 -6.52 -11.02
CA ALA A 113 3.49 -6.42 -11.92
C ALA A 113 2.42 -5.51 -11.30
N VAL A 114 1.97 -4.51 -12.05
CA VAL A 114 0.95 -3.54 -11.63
C VAL A 114 -0.43 -4.03 -12.05
N GLY A 115 -1.39 -3.86 -11.19
CA GLY A 115 -2.77 -4.29 -11.37
C GLY A 115 -3.09 -5.51 -10.52
N GLN A 116 -4.38 -5.66 -10.25
CA GLN A 116 -4.87 -6.83 -9.50
C GLN A 116 -4.71 -8.08 -10.35
N LEU A 117 -4.25 -9.16 -9.73
CA LEU A 117 -4.18 -10.47 -10.34
C LEU A 117 -5.47 -11.23 -9.99
N ASP A 118 -6.27 -11.54 -11.00
CA ASP A 118 -7.42 -12.41 -10.85
C ASP A 118 -7.01 -13.86 -10.56
N GLN A 119 -7.99 -14.72 -10.31
CA GLN A 119 -7.72 -16.11 -9.99
C GLN A 119 -7.03 -16.86 -11.14
N GLY A 120 -7.45 -16.59 -12.38
CA GLY A 120 -6.83 -17.21 -13.57
C GLY A 120 -5.36 -16.84 -13.73
N ALA A 121 -5.00 -15.57 -13.50
CA ALA A 121 -3.61 -15.12 -13.51
C ALA A 121 -2.79 -15.81 -12.40
N ARG A 122 -3.36 -15.98 -11.22
CA ARG A 122 -2.69 -16.66 -10.10
C ARG A 122 -2.46 -18.15 -10.40
N GLU A 123 -3.43 -18.81 -11.01
CA GLU A 123 -3.32 -20.22 -11.44
C GLU A 123 -2.26 -20.38 -12.55
N ARG A 124 -2.26 -19.46 -13.54
CA ARG A 124 -1.23 -19.42 -14.58
C ARG A 124 0.18 -19.22 -14.00
N ALA A 125 0.34 -18.29 -13.07
CA ALA A 125 1.62 -18.08 -12.42
C ALA A 125 2.12 -19.36 -11.71
N ARG A 126 1.23 -20.06 -10.99
CA ARG A 126 1.57 -21.36 -10.36
C ARG A 126 1.99 -22.40 -11.39
N SER A 127 1.27 -22.51 -12.53
CA SER A 127 1.62 -23.46 -13.58
C SER A 127 2.98 -23.18 -14.23
N LEU A 128 3.40 -21.91 -14.24
CA LEU A 128 4.70 -21.46 -14.72
C LEU A 128 5.82 -21.56 -13.65
N GLY A 129 5.51 -22.00 -12.44
CA GLY A 129 6.46 -22.08 -11.34
C GLY A 129 6.91 -20.69 -10.83
N LEU A 130 6.02 -19.71 -10.91
CA LEU A 130 6.30 -18.35 -10.44
C LEU A 130 5.84 -18.13 -9.01
N ASP A 131 6.64 -17.41 -8.24
CA ASP A 131 6.28 -16.92 -6.91
C ASP A 131 5.60 -15.56 -7.03
N LEU A 132 4.47 -15.41 -6.32
CA LEU A 132 3.69 -14.18 -6.26
C LEU A 132 3.67 -13.65 -4.83
N VAL A 133 4.21 -12.47 -4.61
CA VAL A 133 4.20 -11.80 -3.31
C VAL A 133 3.53 -10.43 -3.46
N PRO A 134 2.34 -10.20 -2.87
CA PRO A 134 1.71 -8.88 -2.88
C PRO A 134 2.64 -7.84 -2.25
N LEU A 135 2.69 -6.64 -2.82
CA LEU A 135 3.43 -5.54 -2.20
C LEU A 135 2.74 -5.08 -0.92
N THR A 136 3.55 -4.75 0.08
CA THR A 136 3.06 -4.06 1.27
C THR A 136 2.71 -2.61 0.93
N LEU A 137 1.92 -1.96 1.78
CA LEU A 137 1.57 -0.55 1.61
C LEU A 137 2.81 0.34 1.58
N GLN A 138 3.79 0.06 2.43
CA GLN A 138 5.06 0.79 2.46
C GLN A 138 5.82 0.64 1.12
N GLN A 139 5.89 -0.56 0.57
CA GLN A 139 6.54 -0.80 -0.71
C GLN A 139 5.83 -0.05 -1.85
N LEU A 140 4.49 -0.03 -1.85
CA LEU A 140 3.71 0.74 -2.83
C LEU A 140 4.01 2.24 -2.73
N VAL A 141 4.06 2.79 -1.53
CA VAL A 141 4.39 4.21 -1.30
C VAL A 141 5.80 4.54 -1.79
N VAL A 142 6.80 3.68 -1.48
CA VAL A 142 8.18 3.87 -1.96
C VAL A 142 8.24 3.88 -3.48
N HIS A 143 7.50 2.98 -4.14
CA HIS A 143 7.43 2.96 -5.59
C HIS A 143 6.69 4.19 -6.15
N ALA A 144 5.59 4.62 -5.54
CA ALA A 144 4.85 5.80 -5.96
C ALA A 144 5.67 7.09 -5.81
N ALA A 145 6.40 7.25 -4.70
CA ALA A 145 7.26 8.42 -4.46
C ALA A 145 8.51 8.45 -5.36
N GLY A 146 9.03 7.28 -5.73
CA GLY A 146 10.15 7.16 -6.68
C GLY A 146 9.75 7.32 -8.16
N TRP A 147 8.46 7.36 -8.46
CA TRP A 147 7.94 7.38 -9.81
C TRP A 147 7.14 8.65 -10.09
N SER A 148 7.81 9.64 -10.65
CA SER A 148 7.18 10.85 -11.20
C SER A 148 6.36 10.60 -12.48
N ALA A 149 6.01 9.36 -12.80
CA ALA A 149 5.30 8.97 -14.02
C ALA A 149 4.30 7.83 -13.75
N VAL A 150 3.35 8.05 -12.82
CA VAL A 150 2.10 7.28 -12.86
C VAL A 150 1.28 7.88 -14.00
N PRO A 151 0.87 7.12 -15.03
CA PRO A 151 -0.05 7.64 -16.04
C PRO A 151 -1.32 8.12 -15.34
N GLU A 152 -1.84 9.26 -15.75
CA GLU A 152 -3.03 9.96 -15.21
C GLU A 152 -4.33 9.12 -15.29
N SER A 153 -4.26 7.90 -15.85
CA SER A 153 -5.38 6.95 -16.00
C SER A 153 -5.67 6.06 -14.78
N ALA A 154 -4.94 6.22 -13.68
CA ALA A 154 -5.25 5.53 -12.42
C ALA A 154 -6.12 6.35 -11.45
N ASN A 155 -6.73 7.42 -11.92
CA ASN A 155 -7.86 8.03 -11.22
C ASN A 155 -9.05 7.08 -11.28
N LEU A 156 -9.18 6.25 -10.26
CA LEU A 156 -10.40 5.49 -9.99
C LEU A 156 -11.48 6.49 -9.54
N GLU A 157 -12.05 7.21 -10.51
CA GLU A 157 -13.38 7.78 -10.38
C GLU A 157 -14.37 6.62 -10.34
N GLY A 158 -14.89 6.33 -9.18
CA GLY A 158 -15.85 5.25 -9.02
C GLY A 158 -16.41 5.17 -7.60
N ALA A 159 -16.89 6.31 -7.08
CA ALA A 159 -17.79 6.31 -5.94
C ALA A 159 -18.68 7.55 -6.01
N SER A 160 -19.64 7.49 -6.92
CA SER A 160 -20.84 8.35 -6.89
C SER A 160 -22.03 7.43 -7.12
N ALA A 161 -22.72 7.05 -6.08
CA ALA A 161 -24.18 6.90 -5.94
C ALA A 161 -24.50 6.37 -4.56
#